data_99e7c92c3e1419d320e2f62bb182749f
#
_entry.id   99e7c92c3e1419d320e2f62bb182749f
#
_cell.length_a   1.000
_cell.length_b   1.000
_cell.length_c   1.000
_cell.angle_alpha   90.00
_cell.angle_beta   90.00
_cell.angle_gamma   90.00
#
_symmetry.space_group_name_H-M   'P 1'
#
loop_
_entity.id
_entity.type
_entity.pdbx_description
1 polymer ?
#
loop_
_entity_poly.entity_id
_entity_poly.type
_entity_poly.pdbx_seq_one_letter_code
_entity_poly.pdbx_strand_id
1 'polypeptide(L)'
;MSEKIVVVALGHKALGTTLPEQKIATKSAAKAIADLVEEGAKVVISHSNGPQVGMIHTAMNEFGKTHPDYTFAPMSVCSAMSQGYIGYDLQNAIRAEFISRGIYKPVATVLTQTVIDPYDDA
;
A
#
# COMPACT_ATOMS: atom_id res chain seq x y z
N MET A 1 13.73 5.64 28.20
CA MET A 1 13.59 6.42 26.96
C MET A 1 12.21 6.23 26.38
N SER A 2 11.56 7.32 26.05
CA SER A 2 10.26 7.23 25.39
C SER A 2 10.44 6.74 23.94
N GLU A 3 9.66 5.74 23.57
CA GLU A 3 9.63 5.26 22.20
C GLU A 3 8.90 6.29 21.32
N LYS A 4 9.51 6.61 20.19
CA LYS A 4 8.94 7.54 19.22
C LYS A 4 8.09 6.76 18.23
N ILE A 5 6.87 7.23 18.01
CA ILE A 5 6.02 6.72 16.94
C ILE A 5 6.09 7.71 15.78
N VAL A 6 6.46 7.21 14.60
CA VAL A 6 6.57 8.03 13.40
C VAL A 6 5.57 7.52 12.37
N VAL A 7 4.76 8.42 11.83
CA VAL A 7 3.85 8.12 10.73
C VAL A 7 4.49 8.59 9.44
N VAL A 8 4.67 7.66 8.51
CA VAL A 8 5.21 7.96 7.18
C VAL A 8 4.07 7.89 6.18
N ALA A 9 3.80 8.99 5.50
CA ALA A 9 2.75 9.06 4.48
C ALA A 9 3.39 8.97 3.08
N LEU A 10 3.04 7.94 2.33
CA LEU A 10 3.54 7.71 0.98
C LEU A 10 2.47 8.12 -0.03
N GLY A 11 2.72 9.22 -0.74
CA GLY A 11 1.84 9.70 -1.78
C GLY A 11 2.07 9.01 -3.12
N HIS A 12 1.34 9.43 -4.14
CA HIS A 12 1.42 8.89 -5.48
C HIS A 12 2.86 8.86 -6.04
N LYS A 13 3.60 9.95 -5.87
CA LYS A 13 4.98 10.03 -6.37
C LYS A 13 5.93 9.06 -5.70
N ALA A 14 5.63 8.68 -4.47
CA ALA A 14 6.47 7.75 -3.70
C ALA A 14 6.22 6.29 -4.07
N LEU A 15 5.13 5.99 -4.77
CA LEU A 15 4.74 4.62 -5.14
C LEU A 15 4.84 4.36 -6.64
N GLY A 16 4.77 5.40 -7.47
CA GLY A 16 4.73 5.25 -8.92
C GLY A 16 3.37 4.82 -9.44
N THR A 17 3.28 4.57 -10.74
CA THR A 17 2.02 4.27 -11.43
C THR A 17 1.94 2.81 -11.88
N THR A 18 3.02 2.26 -12.42
CA THR A 18 3.07 0.89 -12.96
C THR A 18 3.59 -0.10 -11.92
N LEU A 19 3.36 -1.39 -12.17
CA LEU A 19 3.89 -2.45 -11.30
C LEU A 19 5.42 -2.37 -11.14
N PRO A 20 6.21 -2.25 -12.24
CA PRO A 20 7.65 -2.13 -12.09
C PRO A 20 8.10 -0.86 -11.36
N GLU A 21 7.44 0.27 -11.59
CA GLU A 21 7.73 1.53 -10.89
C GLU A 21 7.48 1.38 -9.38
N GLN A 22 6.36 0.78 -9.01
CA GLN A 22 6.02 0.57 -7.60
C GLN A 22 7.04 -0.36 -6.94
N LYS A 23 7.49 -1.38 -7.63
CA LYS A 23 8.48 -2.31 -7.09
C LYS A 23 9.81 -1.62 -6.78
N ILE A 24 10.23 -0.70 -7.64
CA ILE A 24 11.44 0.12 -7.42
C ILE A 24 11.20 1.12 -6.29
N ALA A 25 10.07 1.80 -6.31
CA ALA A 25 9.72 2.83 -5.34
C ALA A 25 9.62 2.27 -3.92
N THR A 26 9.04 1.09 -3.75
CA THR A 26 8.93 0.46 -2.43
C THR A 26 10.28 0.07 -1.86
N LYS A 27 11.24 -0.32 -2.69
CA LYS A 27 12.60 -0.59 -2.24
C LYS A 27 13.28 0.66 -1.70
N SER A 28 13.08 1.80 -2.37
CA SER A 28 13.60 3.08 -1.91
C SER A 28 12.94 3.52 -0.60
N ALA A 29 11.63 3.40 -0.50
CA ALA A 29 10.90 3.72 0.71
C ALA A 29 11.34 2.82 1.88
N ALA A 30 11.58 1.53 1.61
CA ALA A 30 11.99 0.58 2.62
C ALA A 30 13.32 0.97 3.29
N LYS A 31 14.25 1.53 2.55
CA LYS A 31 15.52 2.00 3.11
C LYS A 31 15.30 3.14 4.10
N ALA A 32 14.48 4.12 3.75
CA ALA A 32 14.16 5.23 4.63
C ALA A 32 13.42 4.76 5.89
N ILE A 33 12.50 3.84 5.74
CA ILE A 33 11.74 3.26 6.87
C ILE A 33 12.68 2.47 7.79
N ALA A 34 13.57 1.68 7.22
CA ALA A 34 14.55 0.93 7.99
C ALA A 34 15.49 1.85 8.77
N ASP A 35 15.89 2.98 8.19
CA ASP A 35 16.69 3.99 8.89
C ASP A 35 15.97 4.48 10.16
N LEU A 36 14.67 4.78 10.05
CA LEU A 36 13.87 5.21 11.20
C LEU A 36 13.79 4.11 12.28
N VAL A 37 13.60 2.89 11.86
CA VAL A 37 13.51 1.75 12.79
C VAL A 37 14.84 1.51 13.51
N GLU A 38 15.96 1.64 12.82
CA GLU A 38 17.28 1.56 13.44
C GLU A 38 17.51 2.64 14.49
N GLU A 39 16.90 3.81 14.30
CA GLU A 39 16.96 4.89 15.28
C GLU A 39 16.03 4.67 16.49
N GLY A 40 15.31 3.57 16.50
CA GLY A 40 14.42 3.19 17.60
C GLY A 40 12.97 3.62 17.44
N ALA A 41 12.57 4.13 16.27
CA ALA A 41 11.20 4.53 16.03
C ALA A 41 10.30 3.33 15.77
N LYS A 42 9.05 3.44 16.23
CA LYS A 42 7.95 2.59 15.79
C LYS A 42 7.31 3.28 14.60
N VAL A 43 7.24 2.62 13.47
CA VAL A 43 6.78 3.24 12.21
C VAL A 43 5.40 2.72 11.84
N VAL A 44 4.51 3.66 11.54
CA VAL A 44 3.21 3.41 10.93
C VAL A 44 3.24 4.04 9.53
N ILE A 45 2.86 3.28 8.53
CA ILE A 45 2.90 3.74 7.14
C ILE A 45 1.47 3.88 6.64
N SER A 46 1.15 5.06 6.10
CA SER A 46 -0.07 5.26 5.32
C SER A 46 0.32 5.52 3.87
N HIS A 47 -0.58 5.23 2.94
CA HIS A 47 -0.29 5.43 1.53
C HIS A 47 -1.55 5.78 0.74
N SER A 48 -1.36 6.47 -0.37
CA SER A 48 -2.41 6.68 -1.36
C SER A 48 -2.50 5.45 -2.29
N ASN A 49 -3.54 5.39 -3.11
CA ASN A 49 -3.78 4.25 -3.99
C ASN A 49 -4.38 4.62 -5.36
N GLY A 50 -4.34 5.90 -5.73
CA GLY A 50 -5.04 6.39 -6.93
C GLY A 50 -4.78 5.57 -8.20
N PRO A 51 -3.53 5.48 -8.67
CA PRO A 51 -3.23 4.71 -9.88
C PRO A 51 -3.54 3.22 -9.73
N GLN A 52 -3.29 2.65 -8.56
CA GLN A 52 -3.47 1.23 -8.30
C GLN A 52 -4.94 0.85 -8.31
N VAL A 53 -5.80 1.61 -7.65
CA VAL A 53 -7.24 1.32 -7.63
C VAL A 53 -7.84 1.54 -9.02
N GLY A 54 -7.37 2.54 -9.76
CA GLY A 54 -7.82 2.79 -11.13
C GLY A 54 -7.51 1.64 -12.07
N MET A 55 -6.29 1.13 -12.00
CA MET A 55 -5.87 -0.03 -12.79
C MET A 55 -6.71 -1.27 -12.47
N ILE A 56 -6.87 -1.57 -11.19
CA ILE A 56 -7.63 -2.75 -10.75
C ILE A 56 -9.10 -2.62 -11.18
N HIS A 57 -9.71 -1.47 -10.95
CA HIS A 57 -11.10 -1.22 -11.31
C HIS A 57 -11.32 -1.38 -12.81
N THR A 58 -10.44 -0.81 -13.63
CA THR A 58 -10.50 -0.92 -15.08
C THR A 58 -10.33 -2.37 -15.53
N ALA A 59 -9.34 -3.06 -15.00
CA ALA A 59 -9.06 -4.45 -15.38
C ALA A 59 -10.21 -5.38 -15.01
N MET A 60 -10.73 -5.26 -13.80
CA MET A 60 -11.82 -6.12 -13.32
C MET A 60 -13.10 -5.90 -14.12
N ASN A 61 -13.45 -4.65 -14.40
CA ASN A 61 -14.67 -4.34 -15.12
C ASN A 61 -14.54 -4.64 -16.62
N GLU A 62 -13.39 -4.48 -17.19
CA GLU A 62 -13.13 -4.88 -18.58
C GLU A 62 -13.27 -6.40 -18.76
N PHE A 63 -12.73 -7.15 -17.82
CA PHE A 63 -12.91 -8.61 -17.79
C PHE A 63 -14.38 -9.00 -17.63
N GLY A 64 -15.12 -8.31 -16.77
CA GLY A 64 -16.53 -8.58 -16.53
C GLY A 64 -17.42 -8.37 -17.77
N LYS A 65 -17.04 -7.50 -18.69
CA LYS A 65 -17.79 -7.27 -19.94
C LYS A 65 -17.88 -8.49 -20.82
N THR A 66 -16.84 -9.31 -20.84
CA THR A 66 -16.74 -10.49 -21.72
C THR A 66 -16.95 -11.80 -20.97
N HIS A 67 -17.12 -11.77 -19.67
CA HIS A 67 -17.30 -12.95 -18.82
C HIS A 67 -18.51 -12.75 -17.91
N PRO A 68 -19.74 -13.03 -18.41
CA PRO A 68 -20.97 -12.74 -17.66
C PRO A 68 -21.15 -13.53 -16.37
N ASP A 69 -20.40 -14.61 -16.18
CA ASP A 69 -20.39 -15.38 -14.92
C ASP A 69 -19.70 -14.59 -13.78
N TYR A 70 -18.97 -13.54 -14.12
CA TYR A 70 -18.32 -12.66 -13.16
C TYR A 70 -19.03 -11.32 -13.14
N THR A 71 -19.15 -10.72 -11.98
CA THR A 71 -19.78 -9.40 -11.87
C THR A 71 -18.74 -8.30 -12.00
N PHE A 72 -19.21 -7.07 -12.23
CA PHE A 72 -18.36 -5.90 -12.10
C PHE A 72 -17.94 -5.72 -10.64
N ALA A 73 -16.69 -5.32 -10.44
CA ALA A 73 -16.17 -5.11 -9.11
C ALA A 73 -16.47 -3.68 -8.64
N PRO A 74 -17.13 -3.51 -7.48
CA PRO A 74 -17.37 -2.17 -6.95
C PRO A 74 -16.06 -1.51 -6.52
N MET A 75 -16.05 -0.18 -6.51
CA MET A 75 -14.87 0.60 -6.17
C MET A 75 -14.32 0.27 -4.78
N SER A 76 -15.19 0.00 -3.82
CA SER A 76 -14.78 -0.38 -2.46
C SER A 76 -13.95 -1.67 -2.44
N VAL A 77 -14.33 -2.66 -3.25
CA VAL A 77 -13.58 -3.92 -3.36
C VAL A 77 -12.25 -3.69 -4.08
N CYS A 78 -12.25 -2.89 -5.14
CA CYS A 78 -11.02 -2.54 -5.86
C CYS A 78 -10.07 -1.76 -4.97
N SER A 79 -10.59 -0.89 -4.12
CA SER A 79 -9.78 -0.17 -3.13
C SER A 79 -9.15 -1.15 -2.12
N ALA A 80 -9.91 -2.11 -1.63
CA ALA A 80 -9.39 -3.16 -0.74
C ALA A 80 -8.29 -3.97 -1.42
N MET A 81 -8.48 -4.32 -2.69
CA MET A 81 -7.46 -5.03 -3.49
C MET A 81 -6.19 -4.19 -3.63
N SER A 82 -6.33 -2.87 -3.83
CA SER A 82 -5.18 -1.98 -3.93
C SER A 82 -4.40 -1.91 -2.62
N GLN A 83 -5.08 -1.93 -1.49
CA GLN A 83 -4.42 -1.97 -0.18
C GLN A 83 -3.58 -3.24 -0.03
N GLY A 84 -4.12 -4.36 -0.43
CA GLY A 84 -3.40 -5.63 -0.42
C GLY A 84 -2.19 -5.62 -1.34
N TYR A 85 -2.34 -5.13 -2.55
CA TYR A 85 -1.26 -5.04 -3.53
C TYR A 85 -0.12 -4.12 -3.05
N ILE A 86 -0.46 -2.90 -2.67
CA ILE A 86 0.55 -1.94 -2.19
C ILE A 86 1.19 -2.42 -0.89
N GLY A 87 0.37 -2.89 0.04
CA GLY A 87 0.87 -3.40 1.31
C GLY A 87 1.78 -4.61 1.15
N TYR A 88 1.47 -5.48 0.20
CA TYR A 88 2.30 -6.64 -0.14
C TYR A 88 3.69 -6.20 -0.62
N ASP A 89 3.75 -5.26 -1.56
CA ASP A 89 5.04 -4.77 -2.08
C ASP A 89 5.84 -4.06 -1.00
N LEU A 90 5.20 -3.20 -0.19
CA LEU A 90 5.85 -2.52 0.92
C LEU A 90 6.37 -3.51 1.97
N GLN A 91 5.53 -4.46 2.34
CA GLN A 91 5.88 -5.45 3.35
C GLN A 91 7.08 -6.28 2.92
N ASN A 92 7.10 -6.73 1.67
CA ASN A 92 8.22 -7.49 1.13
C ASN A 92 9.51 -6.68 1.07
N ALA A 93 9.43 -5.43 0.61
CA ALA A 93 10.59 -4.57 0.49
C ALA A 93 11.18 -4.21 1.86
N ILE A 94 10.32 -3.86 2.81
CA ILE A 94 10.74 -3.51 4.17
C ILE A 94 11.34 -4.74 4.88
N ARG A 95 10.69 -5.88 4.74
CA ARG A 95 11.18 -7.11 5.34
C ARG A 95 12.54 -7.51 4.78
N ALA A 96 12.73 -7.39 3.47
CA ALA A 96 14.02 -7.69 2.84
C ALA A 96 15.11 -6.75 3.36
N GLU A 97 14.80 -5.46 3.50
CA GLU A 97 15.74 -4.48 4.04
C GLU A 97 16.08 -4.77 5.51
N PHE A 98 15.07 -5.13 6.31
CA PHE A 98 15.29 -5.52 7.72
C PHE A 98 16.22 -6.73 7.82
N ILE A 99 15.97 -7.75 7.01
CA ILE A 99 16.81 -8.95 7.01
C ILE A 99 18.25 -8.60 6.66
N SER A 100 18.47 -7.77 5.65
CA SER A 100 19.81 -7.36 5.24
C SER A 100 20.55 -6.57 6.32
N ARG A 101 19.84 -5.90 7.21
CA ARG A 101 20.42 -5.11 8.30
C ARG A 101 20.42 -5.83 9.64
N GLY A 102 19.93 -7.07 9.70
CA GLY A 102 19.84 -7.82 10.96
C GLY A 102 18.76 -7.31 11.90
N ILE A 103 17.74 -6.65 11.37
CA ILE A 103 16.59 -6.17 12.16
C ILE A 103 15.54 -7.28 12.23
N TYR A 104 15.18 -7.71 13.44
CA TYR A 104 14.21 -8.78 13.66
C TYR A 104 12.91 -8.19 14.17
N LYS A 105 12.16 -7.53 13.26
CA LYS A 105 10.86 -6.95 13.57
C LYS A 105 9.85 -7.40 12.52
N PRO A 106 8.63 -7.74 12.95
CA PRO A 106 7.57 -8.09 12.00
C PRO A 106 7.06 -6.85 11.27
N VAL A 107 6.58 -7.06 10.06
CA VAL A 107 5.90 -6.05 9.25
C VAL A 107 4.53 -6.61 8.92
N ALA A 108 3.49 -5.84 9.16
CA ALA A 108 2.11 -6.27 8.91
C ALA A 108 1.39 -5.24 8.07
N THR A 109 0.48 -5.71 7.23
CA THR A 109 -0.42 -4.88 6.45
C THR A 109 -1.81 -4.95 7.06
N VAL A 110 -2.42 -3.79 7.28
CA VAL A 110 -3.76 -3.70 7.87
C VAL A 110 -4.70 -3.10 6.84
N LEU A 111 -5.81 -3.79 6.59
CA LEU A 111 -6.88 -3.24 5.76
C LEU A 111 -7.66 -2.22 6.58
N THR A 112 -7.95 -1.09 5.96
CA THR A 112 -8.73 -0.03 6.59
C THR A 112 -10.04 0.18 5.84
N GLN A 113 -11.07 0.54 6.57
CA GLN A 113 -12.35 0.93 6.00
C GLN A 113 -12.73 2.31 6.52
N THR A 114 -13.24 3.14 5.61
CA THR A 114 -13.68 4.49 5.96
C THR A 114 -15.18 4.59 5.71
N VAL A 115 -15.90 5.05 6.71
CA VAL A 115 -17.34 5.33 6.56
C VAL A 115 -17.46 6.65 5.80
N ILE A 116 -18.21 6.62 4.72
CA ILE A 116 -18.46 7.81 3.91
C ILE A 116 -19.89 8.31 4.15
N ASP A 117 -20.05 9.63 4.07
CA ASP A 117 -21.37 10.25 4.11
C ASP A 117 -22.01 10.12 2.73
N PRO A 118 -23.20 9.52 2.60
CA PRO A 118 -23.87 9.39 1.30
C PRO A 118 -24.26 10.72 0.66
N TYR A 119 -24.24 11.80 1.42
CA TYR A 119 -24.53 13.15 0.93
C TYR A 119 -23.27 13.98 0.65
N ASP A 120 -22.10 13.37 0.76
CA ASP A 120 -20.83 14.03 0.45
C ASP A 120 -20.62 14.04 -1.06
N ASP A 121 -20.37 15.23 -1.62
CA ASP A 121 -20.16 15.41 -3.06
C ASP A 121 -18.73 15.04 -3.50
N ALA A 122 -17.84 14.75 -2.60
CA ALA A 122 -16.44 14.46 -2.91
C ALA A 122 -16.23 13.08 -3.54
#